data_9468e9f1b19117ba65c6f0856ae427ea
#
_entry.id   9468e9f1b19117ba65c6f0856ae427ea
#
_cell.length_a   1.000
_cell.length_b   1.000
_cell.length_c   1.000
_cell.angle_alpha   90.00
_cell.angle_beta   90.00
_cell.angle_gamma   90.00
#
_symmetry.space_group_name_H-M   'P 1'
#
loop_
_entity.id
_entity.type
_entity.pdbx_description
1 polymer ?
#
loop_
_entity_poly.entity_id
_entity_poly.type
_entity_poly.pdbx_seq_one_letter_code
_entity_poly.pdbx_strand_id
1 'polypeptide(L)'
;GGGTPTYLTPAQMTALMTDLNTHFDLDTADSREFTMEIDPRTVDTDSIGLMAALGFNRASLGVQDFDINVQQAVNRIQSKDQVARVLDELRRVGFQSVNFDLIYGLPRQSVMGFNATLSEVILRRPERIALYSYAHMPQLFSAQRQIRDEDMPSAETKLALMALAIERLTAAGYVYIGMDHFALPTDELAVAQREGRLYRNFQGYSTHRGCDLVGMGMSAISSVADSYSQHGKSIPDYQQAVV
;
A
#
# COMPACT_ATOMS: atom_id res chain seq x y z
N GLY A 1 7.50 2.55 4.32
CA GLY A 1 7.95 3.89 4.36
C GLY A 1 7.77 4.68 3.09
N GLY A 2 8.34 5.85 3.00
CA GLY A 2 8.31 6.69 1.82
C GLY A 2 9.15 6.12 0.68
N GLY A 3 8.73 6.30 -0.56
CA GLY A 3 9.37 5.74 -1.74
C GLY A 3 8.95 4.29 -2.02
N THR A 4 9.74 3.63 -2.89
CA THR A 4 9.48 2.23 -3.29
C THR A 4 10.65 1.37 -2.81
N PRO A 5 10.53 0.63 -1.70
CA PRO A 5 11.62 -0.16 -1.13
C PRO A 5 12.20 -1.20 -2.09
N THR A 6 11.41 -1.67 -3.03
CA THR A 6 11.83 -2.65 -4.06
C THR A 6 12.83 -2.11 -5.09
N TYR A 7 13.21 -0.83 -5.01
CA TYR A 7 14.36 -0.28 -5.74
C TYR A 7 15.71 -0.60 -5.07
N LEU A 8 15.72 -1.04 -3.82
CA LEU A 8 16.94 -1.50 -3.17
C LEU A 8 17.45 -2.77 -3.87
N THR A 9 18.76 -2.82 -4.08
CA THR A 9 19.39 -4.05 -4.54
C THR A 9 19.27 -5.15 -3.47
N PRO A 10 19.36 -6.44 -3.84
CA PRO A 10 19.37 -7.54 -2.88
C PRO A 10 20.35 -7.35 -1.73
N ALA A 11 21.57 -6.90 -2.04
CA ALA A 11 22.60 -6.63 -1.05
C ALA A 11 22.22 -5.49 -0.08
N GLN A 12 21.63 -4.40 -0.60
CA GLN A 12 21.18 -3.28 0.22
C GLN A 12 19.99 -3.67 1.13
N MET A 13 19.05 -4.46 0.61
CA MET A 13 17.92 -4.94 1.41
C MET A 13 18.39 -5.88 2.53
N THR A 14 19.32 -6.79 2.22
CA THR A 14 19.91 -7.68 3.23
C THR A 14 20.69 -6.89 4.28
N ALA A 15 21.51 -5.90 3.87
CA ALA A 15 22.25 -5.06 4.81
C ALA A 15 21.29 -4.29 5.73
N LEU A 16 20.25 -3.67 5.18
CA LEU A 16 19.25 -2.94 5.96
C LEU A 16 18.59 -3.84 7.03
N MET A 17 18.18 -5.06 6.64
CA MET A 17 17.55 -5.99 7.60
C MET A 17 18.55 -6.49 8.65
N THR A 18 19.82 -6.66 8.28
CA THR A 18 20.90 -7.01 9.22
C THR A 18 21.12 -5.89 10.24
N ASP A 19 21.19 -4.64 9.78
CA ASP A 19 21.37 -3.48 10.65
C ASP A 19 20.16 -3.32 11.57
N LEU A 20 18.93 -3.46 11.06
CA LEU A 20 17.72 -3.43 11.88
C LEU A 20 17.75 -4.50 12.97
N ASN A 21 18.10 -5.73 12.61
CA ASN A 21 18.19 -6.83 13.58
C ASN A 21 19.35 -6.68 14.59
N THR A 22 20.36 -5.88 14.25
CA THR A 22 21.46 -5.57 15.18
C THR A 22 21.08 -4.54 16.24
N HIS A 23 20.21 -3.61 15.88
CA HIS A 23 19.84 -2.49 16.74
C HIS A 23 18.48 -2.64 17.41
N PHE A 24 17.63 -3.53 16.92
CA PHE A 24 16.30 -3.82 17.46
C PHE A 24 16.13 -5.32 17.65
N ASP A 25 15.41 -5.69 18.68
CA ASP A 25 14.99 -7.08 18.91
C ASP A 25 13.77 -7.36 18.04
N LEU A 26 14.02 -7.74 16.78
CA LEU A 26 12.95 -7.99 15.82
C LEU A 26 12.21 -9.29 16.16
N ASP A 27 10.88 -9.22 16.22
CA ASP A 27 10.03 -10.38 16.47
C ASP A 27 10.24 -11.45 15.39
N THR A 28 10.50 -12.68 15.82
CA THR A 28 10.70 -13.86 14.97
C THR A 28 9.51 -14.81 14.99
N ALA A 29 8.46 -14.51 15.78
CA ALA A 29 7.26 -15.33 15.84
C ALA A 29 6.51 -15.35 14.50
N ASP A 30 5.71 -16.36 14.26
CA ASP A 30 4.88 -16.43 13.04
C ASP A 30 3.81 -15.33 13.01
N SER A 31 3.46 -14.75 14.17
CA SER A 31 2.54 -13.63 14.31
C SER A 31 3.15 -12.26 13.99
N ARG A 32 4.45 -12.17 13.70
CA ARG A 32 5.11 -10.92 13.32
C ARG A 32 4.46 -10.30 12.07
N GLU A 33 4.54 -8.98 11.95
CA GLU A 33 4.02 -8.25 10.80
C GLU A 33 5.16 -7.49 10.10
N PHE A 34 5.86 -8.15 9.19
CA PHE A 34 6.88 -7.53 8.35
C PHE A 34 6.29 -7.26 6.98
N THR A 35 5.96 -5.99 6.74
CA THR A 35 5.26 -5.55 5.51
C THR A 35 6.21 -4.87 4.54
N MET A 36 6.09 -5.21 3.24
CA MET A 36 6.81 -4.57 2.14
C MET A 36 5.85 -3.89 1.17
N GLU A 37 6.10 -2.61 0.90
CA GLU A 37 5.47 -1.87 -0.21
C GLU A 37 6.12 -2.29 -1.52
N ILE A 38 5.34 -2.82 -2.45
CA ILE A 38 5.82 -3.40 -3.71
C ILE A 38 5.19 -2.70 -4.91
N ASP A 39 6.04 -2.20 -5.79
CA ASP A 39 5.62 -1.90 -7.15
C ASP A 39 5.74 -3.18 -7.99
N PRO A 40 4.64 -3.75 -8.51
CA PRO A 40 4.67 -5.01 -9.27
C PRO A 40 5.58 -4.99 -10.50
N ARG A 41 5.95 -3.79 -10.96
CA ARG A 41 6.84 -3.60 -12.14
C ARG A 41 8.31 -3.77 -11.83
N THR A 42 8.70 -3.76 -10.54
CA THR A 42 10.10 -3.71 -10.10
C THR A 42 10.58 -5.00 -9.45
N VAL A 43 9.73 -6.02 -9.37
CA VAL A 43 10.05 -7.28 -8.68
C VAL A 43 9.97 -8.48 -9.62
N ASP A 44 10.79 -9.46 -9.33
CA ASP A 44 10.82 -10.79 -9.93
C ASP A 44 10.72 -11.88 -8.85
N THR A 45 10.73 -13.13 -9.25
CA THR A 45 10.68 -14.30 -8.34
C THR A 45 11.82 -14.32 -7.34
N ASP A 46 13.02 -13.93 -7.75
CA ASP A 46 14.21 -13.98 -6.89
C ASP A 46 14.12 -12.89 -5.79
N SER A 47 13.70 -11.68 -6.14
CA SER A 47 13.49 -10.61 -5.18
C SER A 47 12.37 -10.92 -4.19
N ILE A 48 11.27 -11.55 -4.63
CA ILE A 48 10.18 -11.99 -3.74
C ILE A 48 10.68 -13.11 -2.82
N GLY A 49 11.44 -14.06 -3.34
CA GLY A 49 12.08 -15.12 -2.55
C GLY A 49 13.03 -14.57 -1.48
N LEU A 50 13.83 -13.55 -1.82
CA LEU A 50 14.69 -12.87 -0.86
C LEU A 50 13.86 -12.17 0.24
N MET A 51 12.79 -11.46 -0.11
CA MET A 51 11.93 -10.82 0.89
C MET A 51 11.39 -11.85 1.90
N ALA A 52 10.90 -12.99 1.42
CA ALA A 52 10.44 -14.07 2.29
C ALA A 52 11.58 -14.61 3.19
N ALA A 53 12.78 -14.81 2.65
CA ALA A 53 13.96 -15.26 3.41
C ALA A 53 14.39 -14.23 4.48
N LEU A 54 14.17 -12.92 4.24
CA LEU A 54 14.43 -11.85 5.21
C LEU A 54 13.31 -11.69 6.26
N GLY A 55 12.28 -12.53 6.21
CA GLY A 55 11.21 -12.56 7.19
C GLY A 55 9.97 -11.74 6.85
N PHE A 56 9.91 -11.08 5.68
CA PHE A 56 8.70 -10.41 5.23
C PHE A 56 7.58 -11.42 5.00
N ASN A 57 6.40 -11.14 5.53
CA ASN A 57 5.24 -12.01 5.46
C ASN A 57 3.95 -11.29 5.05
N ARG A 58 4.04 -9.98 4.78
CA ARG A 58 2.94 -9.16 4.28
C ARG A 58 3.43 -8.28 3.14
N ALA A 59 2.55 -7.98 2.18
CA ALA A 59 2.88 -7.11 1.07
C ALA A 59 1.73 -6.14 0.76
N SER A 60 2.07 -4.92 0.34
CA SER A 60 1.14 -4.01 -0.29
C SER A 60 1.54 -3.79 -1.74
N LEU A 61 0.66 -4.19 -2.67
CA LEU A 61 0.90 -4.07 -4.10
C LEU A 61 0.24 -2.82 -4.66
N GLY A 62 1.03 -1.91 -5.20
CA GLY A 62 0.55 -0.72 -5.87
C GLY A 62 -0.11 -1.04 -7.22
N VAL A 63 -1.37 -1.43 -7.23
CA VAL A 63 -2.15 -1.76 -8.44
C VAL A 63 -2.72 -0.51 -9.10
N GLN A 64 -3.29 0.40 -8.32
CA GLN A 64 -3.91 1.67 -8.69
C GLN A 64 -5.18 1.51 -9.55
N ASP A 65 -5.07 1.07 -10.79
CA ASP A 65 -6.15 0.78 -11.74
C ASP A 65 -5.66 -0.18 -12.83
N PHE A 66 -6.58 -0.96 -13.41
CA PHE A 66 -6.29 -1.86 -14.53
C PHE A 66 -6.71 -1.30 -15.91
N ASP A 67 -7.39 -0.16 -15.96
CA ASP A 67 -7.75 0.48 -17.23
C ASP A 67 -6.50 1.10 -17.87
N ILE A 68 -6.20 0.68 -19.11
CA ILE A 68 -5.01 1.14 -19.81
C ILE A 68 -5.02 2.65 -20.10
N ASN A 69 -6.18 3.26 -20.30
CA ASN A 69 -6.28 4.70 -20.54
C ASN A 69 -5.95 5.49 -19.26
N VAL A 70 -6.35 4.97 -18.10
CA VAL A 70 -6.00 5.51 -16.79
C VAL A 70 -4.50 5.34 -16.54
N GLN A 71 -3.96 4.14 -16.74
CA GLN A 71 -2.54 3.84 -16.57
C GLN A 71 -1.64 4.73 -17.44
N GLN A 72 -2.03 4.97 -18.70
CA GLN A 72 -1.32 5.88 -19.61
C GLN A 72 -1.38 7.32 -19.12
N ALA A 73 -2.53 7.78 -18.62
CA ALA A 73 -2.69 9.15 -18.13
C ALA A 73 -1.80 9.46 -16.91
N VAL A 74 -1.49 8.45 -16.10
CA VAL A 74 -0.61 8.59 -14.92
C VAL A 74 0.79 8.03 -15.14
N ASN A 75 1.13 7.65 -16.38
CA ASN A 75 2.42 7.05 -16.75
C ASN A 75 2.82 5.84 -15.88
N ARG A 76 1.84 4.98 -15.57
CA ARG A 76 2.05 3.76 -14.76
C ARG A 76 1.40 2.55 -15.42
N ILE A 77 2.07 2.04 -16.45
CA ILE A 77 1.58 0.89 -17.21
C ILE A 77 2.04 -0.40 -16.53
N GLN A 78 1.07 -1.26 -16.21
CA GLN A 78 1.29 -2.60 -15.67
C GLN A 78 0.17 -3.55 -16.14
N SER A 79 0.53 -4.74 -16.57
CA SER A 79 -0.47 -5.70 -17.05
C SER A 79 -1.14 -6.43 -15.88
N LYS A 80 -2.37 -6.90 -16.12
CA LYS A 80 -3.09 -7.78 -15.18
C LYS A 80 -2.31 -9.05 -14.89
N ASP A 81 -1.65 -9.63 -15.89
CA ASP A 81 -0.85 -10.84 -15.75
C ASP A 81 0.41 -10.60 -14.91
N GLN A 82 1.01 -9.41 -15.00
CA GLN A 82 2.15 -9.06 -14.14
C GLN A 82 1.75 -9.01 -12.68
N VAL A 83 0.63 -8.34 -12.36
CA VAL A 83 0.10 -8.30 -10.98
C VAL A 83 -0.29 -9.70 -10.49
N ALA A 84 -0.91 -10.52 -11.36
CA ALA A 84 -1.25 -11.89 -11.01
C ALA A 84 -0.01 -12.72 -10.67
N ARG A 85 1.02 -12.70 -11.50
CA ARG A 85 2.28 -13.43 -11.25
C ARG A 85 2.93 -13.02 -9.93
N VAL A 86 2.96 -11.72 -9.62
CA VAL A 86 3.52 -11.23 -8.35
C VAL A 86 2.70 -11.74 -7.16
N LEU A 87 1.37 -11.66 -7.24
CA LEU A 87 0.48 -12.17 -6.20
C LEU A 87 0.64 -13.66 -5.97
N ASP A 88 0.66 -14.45 -7.06
CA ASP A 88 0.80 -15.90 -7.00
C ASP A 88 2.16 -16.29 -6.39
N GLU A 89 3.22 -15.57 -6.74
CA GLU A 89 4.55 -15.82 -6.19
C GLU A 89 4.63 -15.46 -4.70
N LEU A 90 4.07 -14.31 -4.28
CA LEU A 90 4.00 -13.95 -2.86
C LEU A 90 3.28 -15.04 -2.04
N ARG A 91 2.15 -15.55 -2.55
CA ARG A 91 1.42 -16.65 -1.91
C ARG A 91 2.22 -17.95 -1.89
N ARG A 92 2.91 -18.26 -2.98
CA ARG A 92 3.76 -19.46 -3.10
C ARG A 92 4.89 -19.48 -2.06
N VAL A 93 5.52 -18.33 -1.80
CA VAL A 93 6.60 -18.23 -0.81
C VAL A 93 6.12 -18.01 0.63
N GLY A 94 4.79 -17.97 0.85
CA GLY A 94 4.20 -17.97 2.19
C GLY A 94 3.86 -16.61 2.78
N PHE A 95 3.70 -15.56 1.96
CA PHE A 95 3.11 -14.31 2.45
C PHE A 95 1.69 -14.55 2.96
N GLN A 96 1.42 -14.10 4.17
CA GLN A 96 0.16 -14.37 4.88
C GLN A 96 -0.95 -13.40 4.49
N SER A 97 -0.58 -12.17 4.09
CA SER A 97 -1.54 -11.14 3.69
C SER A 97 -0.97 -10.27 2.58
N VAL A 98 -1.76 -10.07 1.54
CA VAL A 98 -1.44 -9.17 0.44
C VAL A 98 -2.54 -8.11 0.34
N ASN A 99 -2.15 -6.86 0.41
CA ASN A 99 -3.02 -5.71 0.18
C ASN A 99 -2.89 -5.25 -1.27
N PHE A 100 -3.99 -4.84 -1.89
CA PHE A 100 -3.99 -4.10 -3.14
C PHE A 100 -4.28 -2.63 -2.87
N ASP A 101 -3.36 -1.76 -3.27
CA ASP A 101 -3.60 -0.32 -3.29
C ASP A 101 -4.28 0.06 -4.59
N LEU A 102 -5.49 0.60 -4.48
CA LEU A 102 -6.28 1.14 -5.57
C LEU A 102 -6.44 2.64 -5.38
N ILE A 103 -6.65 3.35 -6.49
CA ILE A 103 -6.92 4.79 -6.44
C ILE A 103 -8.18 5.08 -7.25
N TYR A 104 -9.15 5.76 -6.64
CA TYR A 104 -10.29 6.32 -7.37
C TYR A 104 -10.14 7.82 -7.59
N GLY A 105 -10.73 8.30 -8.67
CA GLY A 105 -10.62 9.70 -9.07
C GLY A 105 -9.35 10.01 -9.87
N LEU A 106 -8.69 9.00 -10.43
CA LEU A 106 -7.57 9.16 -11.37
C LEU A 106 -8.05 9.80 -12.69
N PRO A 107 -7.16 10.49 -13.44
CA PRO A 107 -7.49 11.05 -14.74
C PRO A 107 -8.02 9.97 -15.69
N ARG A 108 -9.02 10.31 -16.49
CA ARG A 108 -9.75 9.44 -17.45
C ARG A 108 -10.48 8.25 -16.83
N GLN A 109 -10.54 8.15 -15.52
CA GLN A 109 -11.26 7.09 -14.84
C GLN A 109 -12.77 7.28 -15.02
N SER A 110 -13.46 6.19 -15.39
CA SER A 110 -14.92 6.15 -15.55
C SER A 110 -15.53 5.08 -14.65
N VAL A 111 -16.82 5.21 -14.34
CA VAL A 111 -17.56 4.21 -13.54
C VAL A 111 -17.50 2.82 -14.19
N MET A 112 -17.63 2.75 -15.53
CA MET A 112 -17.57 1.49 -16.29
C MET A 112 -16.16 0.88 -16.24
N GLY A 113 -15.10 1.67 -16.50
CA GLY A 113 -13.71 1.19 -16.46
C GLY A 113 -13.33 0.72 -15.05
N PHE A 114 -13.68 1.50 -14.03
CA PHE A 114 -13.40 1.13 -12.65
C PHE A 114 -14.18 -0.10 -12.19
N ASN A 115 -15.41 -0.29 -12.68
CA ASN A 115 -16.15 -1.54 -12.45
C ASN A 115 -15.43 -2.77 -13.00
N ALA A 116 -14.77 -2.64 -14.16
CA ALA A 116 -13.93 -3.70 -14.72
C ALA A 116 -12.67 -3.94 -13.87
N THR A 117 -12.03 -2.87 -13.37
CA THR A 117 -10.92 -2.96 -12.41
C THR A 117 -11.33 -3.70 -11.14
N LEU A 118 -12.48 -3.35 -10.54
CA LEU A 118 -12.99 -4.04 -9.35
C LEU A 118 -13.28 -5.52 -9.61
N SER A 119 -13.78 -5.88 -10.80
CA SER A 119 -13.99 -7.29 -11.17
C SER A 119 -12.69 -8.08 -11.18
N GLU A 120 -11.61 -7.51 -11.70
CA GLU A 120 -10.27 -8.11 -11.67
C GLU A 120 -9.71 -8.24 -10.26
N VAL A 121 -9.92 -7.24 -9.41
CA VAL A 121 -9.51 -7.27 -8.00
C VAL A 121 -10.25 -8.37 -7.24
N ILE A 122 -11.57 -8.44 -7.40
CA ILE A 122 -12.42 -9.47 -6.77
C ILE A 122 -12.01 -10.89 -7.21
N LEU A 123 -11.70 -11.06 -8.50
CA LEU A 123 -11.22 -12.35 -9.03
C LEU A 123 -9.92 -12.80 -8.37
N ARG A 124 -8.98 -11.89 -8.12
CA ARG A 124 -7.68 -12.18 -7.49
C ARG A 124 -7.76 -12.34 -5.99
N ARG A 125 -8.81 -11.80 -5.38
CA ARG A 125 -9.13 -11.94 -3.98
C ARG A 125 -7.95 -11.66 -3.04
N PRO A 126 -7.36 -10.44 -3.07
CA PRO A 126 -6.37 -10.05 -2.07
C PRO A 126 -6.99 -10.07 -0.67
N GLU A 127 -6.18 -10.23 0.36
CA GLU A 127 -6.63 -10.26 1.75
C GLU A 127 -7.14 -8.90 2.21
N ARG A 128 -6.52 -7.81 1.71
CA ARG A 128 -6.90 -6.42 1.97
C ARG A 128 -6.96 -5.60 0.70
N ILE A 129 -7.72 -4.52 0.75
CA ILE A 129 -7.77 -3.51 -0.31
C ILE A 129 -7.76 -2.14 0.38
N ALA A 130 -6.82 -1.28 -0.03
CA ALA A 130 -6.81 0.13 0.30
C ALA A 130 -7.23 0.93 -0.94
N LEU A 131 -8.27 1.74 -0.82
CA LEU A 131 -8.88 2.49 -1.93
C LEU A 131 -8.74 3.99 -1.69
N TYR A 132 -7.64 4.57 -2.13
CA TYR A 132 -7.32 5.98 -1.89
C TYR A 132 -8.03 6.92 -2.87
N SER A 133 -8.41 8.10 -2.38
CA SER A 133 -8.85 9.19 -3.25
C SER A 133 -7.64 9.87 -3.90
N TYR A 134 -7.66 10.03 -5.22
CA TYR A 134 -6.61 10.77 -5.90
C TYR A 134 -6.64 12.26 -5.54
N ALA A 135 -5.52 12.75 -5.00
CA ALA A 135 -5.31 14.16 -4.72
C ALA A 135 -4.54 14.82 -5.87
N HIS A 136 -5.21 15.67 -6.64
CA HIS A 136 -4.58 16.44 -7.72
C HIS A 136 -3.98 17.74 -7.19
N MET A 137 -2.65 17.74 -7.02
CA MET A 137 -1.88 18.88 -6.46
C MET A 137 -0.63 19.16 -7.31
N PRO A 138 -0.79 19.62 -8.59
CA PRO A 138 0.33 19.80 -9.52
C PRO A 138 1.31 20.90 -9.07
N GLN A 139 0.89 21.80 -8.19
CA GLN A 139 1.76 22.81 -7.57
C GLN A 139 2.77 22.19 -6.61
N LEU A 140 2.45 21.06 -5.97
CA LEU A 140 3.32 20.35 -5.04
C LEU A 140 4.09 19.21 -5.72
N PHE A 141 3.44 18.49 -6.64
CA PHE A 141 4.00 17.31 -7.30
C PHE A 141 4.24 17.57 -8.78
N SER A 142 5.50 17.72 -9.16
CA SER A 142 5.88 18.02 -10.54
C SER A 142 5.40 16.98 -11.56
N ALA A 143 5.34 15.71 -11.20
CA ALA A 143 4.83 14.65 -12.05
C ALA A 143 3.34 14.83 -12.42
N GLN A 144 2.55 15.48 -11.57
CA GLN A 144 1.13 15.75 -11.82
C GLN A 144 0.89 16.90 -12.81
N ARG A 145 1.90 17.73 -13.12
CA ARG A 145 1.77 18.85 -14.07
C ARG A 145 1.47 18.42 -15.50
N GLN A 146 1.69 17.16 -15.83
CA GLN A 146 1.38 16.59 -17.14
C GLN A 146 -0.10 16.20 -17.28
N ILE A 147 -0.83 16.11 -16.17
CA ILE A 147 -2.24 15.73 -16.12
C ILE A 147 -3.07 16.98 -16.41
N ARG A 148 -3.94 16.90 -17.41
CA ARG A 148 -4.81 18.01 -17.77
C ARG A 148 -6.05 17.99 -16.88
N ASP A 149 -6.51 19.17 -16.47
CA ASP A 149 -7.71 19.31 -15.62
C ASP A 149 -8.95 18.71 -16.29
N GLU A 150 -9.04 18.78 -17.62
CA GLU A 150 -10.15 18.20 -18.42
C GLU A 150 -10.20 16.66 -18.39
N ASP A 151 -9.08 16.01 -18.09
CA ASP A 151 -9.01 14.54 -17.93
C ASP A 151 -9.46 14.09 -16.53
N MET A 152 -9.66 15.02 -15.59
CA MET A 152 -10.05 14.69 -14.23
C MET A 152 -11.55 14.39 -14.13
N PRO A 153 -11.95 13.33 -13.42
CA PRO A 153 -13.36 13.03 -13.19
C PRO A 153 -14.01 14.12 -12.29
N SER A 154 -15.29 14.39 -12.57
CA SER A 154 -16.07 15.34 -11.76
C SER A 154 -16.25 14.83 -10.31
N ALA A 155 -16.69 15.71 -9.42
CA ALA A 155 -16.98 15.36 -8.03
C ALA A 155 -18.07 14.27 -7.95
N GLU A 156 -19.10 14.34 -8.79
CA GLU A 156 -20.18 13.37 -8.88
C GLU A 156 -19.64 12.01 -9.34
N THR A 157 -18.73 12.01 -10.33
CA THR A 157 -18.07 10.78 -10.78
C THR A 157 -17.23 10.18 -9.68
N LYS A 158 -16.46 10.97 -8.93
CA LYS A 158 -15.66 10.46 -7.79
C LYS A 158 -16.55 9.82 -6.71
N LEU A 159 -17.67 10.44 -6.38
CA LEU A 159 -18.65 9.85 -5.44
C LEU A 159 -19.24 8.55 -5.97
N ALA A 160 -19.56 8.49 -7.25
CA ALA A 160 -20.09 7.28 -7.89
C ALA A 160 -19.05 6.14 -7.90
N LEU A 161 -17.76 6.44 -8.13
CA LEU A 161 -16.67 5.47 -8.06
C LEU A 161 -16.53 4.88 -6.66
N MET A 162 -16.56 5.70 -5.62
CA MET A 162 -16.47 5.25 -4.24
C MET A 162 -17.70 4.42 -3.84
N ALA A 163 -18.91 4.87 -4.18
CA ALA A 163 -20.15 4.13 -3.92
C ALA A 163 -20.14 2.76 -4.61
N LEU A 164 -19.72 2.71 -5.88
CA LEU A 164 -19.57 1.45 -6.63
C LEU A 164 -18.57 0.50 -5.94
N ALA A 165 -17.42 1.02 -5.48
CA ALA A 165 -16.44 0.19 -4.80
C ALA A 165 -17.01 -0.43 -3.51
N ILE A 166 -17.68 0.37 -2.67
CA ILE A 166 -18.31 -0.12 -1.45
C ILE A 166 -19.32 -1.22 -1.80
N GLU A 167 -20.22 -0.97 -2.75
CA GLU A 167 -21.23 -1.94 -3.17
C GLU A 167 -20.60 -3.25 -3.65
N ARG A 168 -19.66 -3.15 -4.60
CA ARG A 168 -19.05 -4.32 -5.26
C ARG A 168 -18.20 -5.15 -4.30
N LEU A 169 -17.36 -4.50 -3.50
CA LEU A 169 -16.46 -5.19 -2.58
C LEU A 169 -17.24 -5.83 -1.42
N THR A 170 -18.24 -5.14 -0.87
CA THR A 170 -19.08 -5.75 0.17
C THR A 170 -19.93 -6.91 -0.36
N ALA A 171 -20.49 -6.79 -1.57
CA ALA A 171 -21.18 -7.89 -2.24
C ALA A 171 -20.27 -9.09 -2.53
N ALA A 172 -18.94 -8.85 -2.73
CA ALA A 172 -17.95 -9.91 -2.89
C ALA A 172 -17.45 -10.51 -1.56
N GLY A 173 -18.01 -10.08 -0.43
CA GLY A 173 -17.73 -10.62 0.89
C GLY A 173 -16.59 -9.93 1.65
N TYR A 174 -16.13 -8.78 1.19
CA TYR A 174 -15.20 -7.96 1.97
C TYR A 174 -15.95 -7.20 3.07
N VAL A 175 -15.31 -7.05 4.21
CA VAL A 175 -15.77 -6.16 5.29
C VAL A 175 -15.23 -4.76 5.02
N TYR A 176 -16.10 -3.76 5.02
CA TYR A 176 -15.68 -2.36 4.99
C TYR A 176 -15.15 -1.97 6.36
N ILE A 177 -13.84 -1.79 6.45
CA ILE A 177 -13.15 -1.47 7.72
C ILE A 177 -13.41 -0.02 8.12
N GLY A 178 -13.47 0.86 7.13
CA GLY A 178 -13.73 2.30 7.29
C GLY A 178 -12.86 3.13 6.38
N MET A 179 -13.23 4.37 6.16
CA MET A 179 -12.58 5.33 5.27
C MET A 179 -12.30 4.74 3.88
N ASP A 180 -11.17 4.11 3.70
CA ASP A 180 -10.60 3.65 2.44
C ASP A 180 -10.17 2.18 2.46
N HIS A 181 -10.47 1.43 3.52
CA HIS A 181 -9.99 0.05 3.68
C HIS A 181 -11.09 -0.98 3.68
N PHE A 182 -10.79 -2.11 3.01
CA PHE A 182 -11.60 -3.32 2.99
C PHE A 182 -10.71 -4.53 3.31
N ALA A 183 -11.27 -5.52 3.99
CA ALA A 183 -10.55 -6.74 4.34
C ALA A 183 -11.46 -7.97 4.25
N LEU A 184 -10.89 -9.14 3.99
CA LEU A 184 -11.63 -10.39 4.10
C LEU A 184 -12.09 -10.60 5.55
N PRO A 185 -13.23 -11.28 5.81
CA PRO A 185 -13.77 -11.48 7.16
C PRO A 185 -12.82 -12.18 8.14
N THR A 186 -11.86 -12.96 7.62
CA THR A 186 -10.86 -13.69 8.38
C THR A 186 -9.59 -12.86 8.65
N ASP A 187 -9.43 -11.72 7.98
CA ASP A 187 -8.30 -10.82 8.21
C ASP A 187 -8.36 -10.20 9.60
N GLU A 188 -7.20 -9.98 10.20
CA GLU A 188 -7.10 -9.47 11.57
C GLU A 188 -7.71 -8.08 11.75
N LEU A 189 -7.73 -7.21 10.72
CA LEU A 189 -8.42 -5.91 10.81
C LEU A 189 -9.93 -6.09 10.93
N ALA A 190 -10.52 -7.00 10.15
CA ALA A 190 -11.94 -7.32 10.22
C ALA A 190 -12.31 -7.99 11.56
N VAL A 191 -11.45 -8.87 12.04
CA VAL A 191 -11.59 -9.48 13.37
C VAL A 191 -11.51 -8.43 14.47
N ALA A 192 -10.50 -7.57 14.44
CA ALA A 192 -10.31 -6.50 15.42
C ALA A 192 -11.47 -5.48 15.40
N GLN A 193 -12.02 -5.17 14.23
CA GLN A 193 -13.21 -4.31 14.11
C GLN A 193 -14.41 -4.94 14.82
N ARG A 194 -14.69 -6.22 14.56
CA ARG A 194 -15.80 -6.96 15.17
C ARG A 194 -15.67 -7.07 16.69
N GLU A 195 -14.43 -7.15 17.19
CA GLU A 195 -14.11 -7.26 18.61
C GLU A 195 -13.91 -5.90 19.31
N GLY A 196 -14.05 -4.78 18.59
CA GLY A 196 -13.85 -3.44 19.15
C GLY A 196 -12.40 -3.09 19.50
N ARG A 197 -11.44 -3.81 18.92
CA ARG A 197 -9.99 -3.62 19.15
C ARG A 197 -9.28 -2.89 18.00
N LEU A 198 -10.01 -2.58 16.92
CA LEU A 198 -9.43 -1.85 15.79
C LEU A 198 -8.93 -0.49 16.25
N TYR A 199 -7.71 -0.17 15.87
CA TYR A 199 -7.07 1.11 16.14
C TYR A 199 -6.65 1.77 14.82
N ARG A 200 -6.58 3.09 14.80
CA ARG A 200 -6.05 3.85 13.67
C ARG A 200 -5.06 4.89 14.17
N ASN A 201 -3.86 4.88 13.59
CA ASN A 201 -2.87 5.93 13.76
C ASN A 201 -2.75 6.76 12.45
N PHE A 202 -1.73 7.62 12.36
CA PHE A 202 -1.52 8.45 11.18
C PHE A 202 -1.09 7.66 9.93
N GLN A 203 -0.60 6.43 10.08
CA GLN A 203 -0.23 5.56 8.95
C GLN A 203 -1.42 4.74 8.41
N GLY A 204 -2.44 4.49 9.23
CA GLY A 204 -3.59 3.68 8.84
C GLY A 204 -4.15 2.84 9.98
N TYR A 205 -4.90 1.80 9.62
CA TYR A 205 -5.48 0.87 10.56
C TYR A 205 -4.45 -0.14 11.09
N SER A 206 -4.56 -0.46 12.37
CA SER A 206 -3.68 -1.37 13.09
C SER A 206 -4.43 -2.13 14.18
N THR A 207 -3.92 -3.29 14.54
CA THR A 207 -4.35 -4.07 15.71
C THR A 207 -3.46 -3.80 16.93
N HIS A 208 -2.38 -3.04 16.76
CA HIS A 208 -1.35 -2.76 17.78
C HIS A 208 -1.60 -1.41 18.47
N ARG A 209 -2.64 -1.38 19.31
CA ARG A 209 -2.95 -0.19 20.11
C ARG A 209 -1.91 0.00 21.23
N GLY A 210 -1.36 1.21 21.33
CA GLY A 210 -0.44 1.56 22.39
C GLY A 210 1.02 1.21 22.14
N CYS A 211 1.36 0.76 20.92
CA CYS A 211 2.76 0.63 20.52
C CYS A 211 3.33 1.96 20.08
N ASP A 212 4.56 2.22 20.49
CA ASP A 212 5.35 3.32 19.94
C ASP A 212 5.72 3.04 18.49
N LEU A 213 5.79 4.09 17.68
CA LEU A 213 6.22 4.02 16.30
C LEU A 213 7.56 4.76 16.16
N VAL A 214 8.61 4.05 15.78
CA VAL A 214 9.92 4.62 15.47
C VAL A 214 10.08 4.70 13.95
N GLY A 215 10.01 5.92 13.42
CA GLY A 215 10.20 6.18 12.00
C GLY A 215 11.67 6.41 11.68
N MET A 216 12.22 5.70 10.69
CA MET A 216 13.60 5.82 10.26
C MET A 216 13.67 6.28 8.81
N GLY A 217 14.62 7.15 8.50
CA GLY A 217 14.83 7.69 7.16
C GLY A 217 14.28 9.10 6.97
N MET A 218 14.55 9.67 5.80
CA MET A 218 14.10 10.99 5.39
C MET A 218 12.57 11.09 5.47
N SER A 219 12.06 12.19 6.02
CA SER A 219 10.63 12.48 6.22
C SER A 219 9.86 11.52 7.14
N ALA A 220 10.49 10.50 7.72
CA ALA A 220 9.84 9.54 8.59
C ALA A 220 9.27 10.23 9.84
N ILE A 221 8.10 9.76 10.26
CA ILE A 221 7.40 10.26 11.45
C ILE A 221 7.45 9.20 12.51
N SER A 222 7.81 9.62 13.73
CA SER A 222 7.74 8.79 14.94
C SER A 222 6.59 9.25 15.82
N SER A 223 6.00 8.32 16.56
CA SER A 223 5.03 8.55 17.61
C SER A 223 5.48 7.74 18.83
N VAL A 224 6.02 8.42 19.85
CA VAL A 224 6.54 7.78 21.07
C VAL A 224 5.86 8.42 22.27
N ALA A 225 5.18 7.65 23.08
CA ALA A 225 4.31 8.12 24.16
C ALA A 225 3.35 9.22 23.64
N ASP A 226 3.36 10.41 24.23
CA ASP A 226 2.49 11.54 23.85
C ASP A 226 3.16 12.52 22.86
N SER A 227 4.26 12.12 22.22
CA SER A 227 5.03 13.00 21.34
C SER A 227 5.04 12.50 19.91
N TYR A 228 5.08 13.45 18.95
CA TYR A 228 5.34 13.20 17.55
C TYR A 228 6.61 13.92 17.12
N SER A 229 7.42 13.26 16.31
CA SER A 229 8.58 13.86 15.67
C SER A 229 8.66 13.49 14.22
N GLN A 230 9.26 14.35 13.40
CA GLN A 230 9.46 14.10 11.99
C GLN A 230 10.88 14.46 11.58
N HIS A 231 11.52 13.57 10.81
CA HIS A 231 12.82 13.85 10.20
C HIS A 231 12.72 14.87 9.06
N GLY A 232 13.86 15.47 8.71
CA GLY A 232 13.99 16.40 7.60
C GLY A 232 13.41 15.81 6.29
N LYS A 233 12.78 16.69 5.49
CA LYS A 233 12.09 16.28 4.24
C LYS A 233 13.01 16.28 3.01
N SER A 234 14.27 16.65 3.17
CA SER A 234 15.31 16.54 2.13
C SER A 234 16.45 15.65 2.62
N ILE A 235 17.16 15.02 1.70
CA ILE A 235 18.33 14.18 2.04
C ILE A 235 19.40 14.99 2.80
N PRO A 236 19.78 16.22 2.38
CA PRO A 236 20.75 17.02 3.12
C PRO A 236 20.32 17.33 4.56
N ASP A 237 19.05 17.75 4.74
CA ASP A 237 18.54 18.08 6.09
C ASP A 237 18.51 16.83 6.99
N TYR A 238 18.11 15.69 6.43
CA TYR A 238 18.13 14.42 7.17
C TYR A 238 19.53 14.01 7.56
N GLN A 239 20.49 14.04 6.63
CA GLN A 239 21.88 13.69 6.90
C GLN A 239 22.53 14.60 7.94
N GLN A 240 22.23 15.90 7.90
CA GLN A 240 22.75 16.85 8.89
C GLN A 240 22.18 16.60 10.30
N ALA A 241 20.94 16.10 10.40
CA ALA A 241 20.28 15.88 11.67
C ALA A 241 20.66 14.56 12.36
N VAL A 242 21.19 13.57 11.63
CA VAL A 242 21.54 12.24 12.17
C VAL A 242 23.05 12.01 12.33
N VAL A 243 23.86 13.00 12.02
CA VAL A 243 25.32 13.05 12.26
C VAL A 243 25.59 13.87 13.53
#